data_1a598ff6ceaec8c3fbf2a255c0aff135
#
_entry.id   1a598ff6ceaec8c3fbf2a255c0aff135
#
_cell.length_a   1.000
_cell.length_b   1.000
_cell.length_c   1.000
_cell.angle_alpha   90.00
_cell.angle_beta   90.00
_cell.angle_gamma   90.00
#
_symmetry.space_group_name_H-M   'P 1'
#
loop_
_entity.id
_entity.type
_entity.pdbx_description
1 polymer ?
#
loop_
_entity_poly.entity_id
_entity_poly.type
_entity_poly.pdbx_seq_one_letter_code
_entity_poly.pdbx_strand_id
1 'polypeptide(L)'
;TAAATRVAKKARSAADTAAKLAGSASKAGLSALGTASDLGGLVAEASRNTLAINPLIGLNKRDVASAAGSLLKAVASTPRRASTHLGRYVKELGQVAKGKSELVPDPKDRRFADPAWKSNALYARLMQSYLATQKELSHFIDQSALNKLEKGRAHFFASLITDALAPSNWLFGNPAAVRKIVDTGGDNLVKGLKNLIHDARHNHMLPSMVDATPFKVGETIATSPGQVVLRHEMFELLQFAPTTPQVHARPLVMSPPQVNKYYAIDLTPDKSLVKWATDSGVQLFVVSWRNPTVEHRHWGLDDYVRALDAAVDATCKITGSTDVNMWGSCSGGMTLAAYLAWLAATGKPKVANTTWAVCVLDTEAAIEDSTLGLFNSPATIRAAKARSRRKGFVDGAEMASMFAWLRPNDLIWNYWVNNYLLGNRPPAYDVLAWNADTTRLPGQFHCDLLELVEKNPYVNAGTLEVLGVPVDMEQVDIGAYVIAGITDHITPWRACYGTARLFGPETTFVLANAGHLQSMVNPPGVPKAFFFSGPAATDDPMAWAEGAQPSKQEGSWWPHWREWIKGKSGELKPAPAKLGSRKYRPLAPAPGTYVMER
;
A
#
# COMPACT_ATOMS: atom_id res chain seq x y z
N THR A 1 -4.28 31.24 -42.85
CA THR A 1 -3.21 30.48 -43.57
C THR A 1 -1.82 30.83 -43.02
N ALA A 2 -1.47 32.10 -42.79
CA ALA A 2 -0.13 32.51 -42.32
C ALA A 2 0.19 32.05 -40.87
N ALA A 3 -0.80 32.00 -39.97
CA ALA A 3 -0.64 31.53 -38.60
C ALA A 3 -0.37 30.00 -38.55
N ALA A 4 -1.08 29.21 -39.34
CA ALA A 4 -0.87 27.76 -39.42
C ALA A 4 0.51 27.40 -39.95
N THR A 5 1.02 28.17 -40.96
CA THR A 5 2.36 27.98 -41.52
C THR A 5 3.46 28.38 -40.53
N ARG A 6 3.25 29.42 -39.71
CA ARG A 6 4.18 29.78 -38.62
C ARG A 6 4.22 28.72 -37.51
N VAL A 7 3.08 28.14 -37.14
CA VAL A 7 3.02 27.07 -36.14
C VAL A 7 3.70 25.81 -36.67
N ALA A 8 3.44 25.42 -37.92
CA ALA A 8 4.10 24.28 -38.55
C ALA A 8 5.62 24.45 -38.67
N LYS A 9 6.08 25.67 -39.01
CA LYS A 9 7.51 26.01 -39.08
C LYS A 9 8.19 26.01 -37.72
N LYS A 10 7.50 26.50 -36.66
CA LYS A 10 7.98 26.41 -35.28
C LYS A 10 7.99 24.96 -34.77
N ALA A 11 6.98 24.16 -35.09
CA ALA A 11 6.93 22.74 -34.71
C ALA A 11 8.05 21.92 -35.43
N ARG A 12 8.35 22.18 -36.69
CA ARG A 12 9.50 21.57 -37.37
C ARG A 12 10.83 22.00 -36.79
N SER A 13 11.03 23.30 -36.51
CA SER A 13 12.24 23.79 -35.87
C SER A 13 12.41 23.20 -34.44
N ALA A 14 11.33 23.03 -33.70
CA ALA A 14 11.37 22.39 -32.37
C ALA A 14 11.68 20.87 -32.47
N ALA A 15 11.14 20.19 -33.47
CA ALA A 15 11.47 18.79 -33.76
C ALA A 15 12.92 18.57 -34.17
N ASP A 16 13.44 19.45 -35.03
CA ASP A 16 14.85 19.42 -35.45
C ASP A 16 15.80 19.77 -34.30
N THR A 17 15.40 20.70 -33.42
CA THR A 17 16.15 21.03 -32.21
C THR A 17 16.10 19.89 -31.21
N ALA A 18 14.94 19.24 -31.01
CA ALA A 18 14.79 18.06 -30.17
C ALA A 18 15.60 16.87 -30.70
N ALA A 19 15.63 16.65 -32.01
CA ALA A 19 16.46 15.61 -32.66
C ALA A 19 17.96 15.89 -32.50
N LYS A 20 18.40 17.16 -32.65
CA LYS A 20 19.79 17.56 -32.40
C LYS A 20 20.17 17.48 -30.90
N LEU A 21 19.27 17.84 -30.00
CA LEU A 21 19.46 17.69 -28.54
C LEU A 21 19.45 16.22 -28.13
N ALA A 22 18.59 15.38 -28.72
CA ALA A 22 18.62 13.95 -28.49
C ALA A 22 19.91 13.31 -29.02
N GLY A 23 20.42 13.76 -30.18
CA GLY A 23 21.69 13.33 -30.73
C GLY A 23 22.92 13.79 -29.94
N SER A 24 22.92 14.99 -29.39
CA SER A 24 23.98 15.50 -28.49
C SER A 24 23.83 14.96 -27.05
N ALA A 25 22.60 14.79 -26.55
CA ALA A 25 22.34 14.17 -25.26
C ALA A 25 22.68 12.68 -25.26
N SER A 26 22.50 11.96 -26.40
CA SER A 26 22.94 10.56 -26.50
C SER A 26 24.46 10.43 -26.46
N LYS A 27 25.21 11.38 -27.02
CA LYS A 27 26.70 11.37 -26.95
C LYS A 27 27.24 11.83 -25.61
N ALA A 28 26.64 12.84 -24.99
CA ALA A 28 27.03 13.32 -23.66
C ALA A 28 26.50 12.42 -22.53
N GLY A 29 25.30 11.86 -22.68
CA GLY A 29 24.71 10.91 -21.74
C GLY A 29 25.38 9.53 -21.75
N LEU A 30 25.81 9.05 -22.93
CA LEU A 30 26.55 7.78 -23.05
C LEU A 30 27.99 7.87 -22.48
N SER A 31 28.59 9.03 -22.47
CA SER A 31 29.91 9.22 -21.82
C SER A 31 29.81 9.42 -20.30
N ALA A 32 28.62 9.77 -19.77
CA ALA A 32 28.34 9.90 -18.34
C ALA A 32 27.71 8.63 -17.71
N LEU A 33 27.22 7.73 -18.52
CA LEU A 33 26.73 6.39 -18.14
C LEU A 33 27.85 5.41 -18.42
N GLY A 34 28.69 5.01 -17.58
CA GLY A 34 29.74 3.99 -17.77
C GLY A 34 29.65 3.12 -19.05
N THR A 35 30.39 2.08 -19.16
CA THR A 35 30.42 1.25 -20.37
C THR A 35 29.03 0.65 -20.72
N ALA A 36 28.81 0.27 -21.97
CA ALA A 36 27.56 -0.36 -22.44
C ALA A 36 27.17 -1.63 -21.63
N SER A 37 28.14 -2.26 -20.96
CA SER A 37 27.92 -3.37 -20.02
C SER A 37 27.16 -2.94 -18.76
N ASP A 38 27.39 -1.70 -18.28
CA ASP A 38 26.73 -1.19 -17.07
C ASP A 38 25.26 -0.85 -17.35
N LEU A 39 24.97 -0.36 -18.56
CA LEU A 39 23.59 -0.10 -19.01
C LEU A 39 22.82 -1.41 -19.19
N GLY A 40 23.44 -2.43 -19.78
CA GLY A 40 22.88 -3.77 -19.92
C GLY A 40 22.59 -4.43 -18.56
N GLY A 41 23.48 -4.24 -17.60
CA GLY A 41 23.31 -4.68 -16.20
C GLY A 41 22.16 -3.98 -15.49
N LEU A 42 22.09 -2.65 -15.60
CA LEU A 42 21.02 -1.84 -15.02
C LEU A 42 19.64 -2.15 -15.65
N VAL A 43 19.58 -2.32 -16.98
CA VAL A 43 18.34 -2.72 -17.68
C VAL A 43 17.93 -4.14 -17.29
N ALA A 44 18.87 -5.06 -17.15
CA ALA A 44 18.59 -6.43 -16.69
C ALA A 44 18.18 -6.49 -15.21
N GLU A 45 18.70 -5.61 -14.38
CA GLU A 45 18.30 -5.47 -12.98
C GLU A 45 16.95 -4.79 -12.86
N ALA A 46 16.70 -3.72 -13.58
CA ALA A 46 15.39 -3.07 -13.70
C ALA A 46 14.34 -4.05 -14.21
N SER A 47 14.65 -4.83 -15.25
CA SER A 47 13.77 -5.87 -15.78
C SER A 47 13.50 -6.99 -14.77
N ARG A 48 14.48 -7.37 -13.94
CA ARG A 48 14.28 -8.34 -12.85
C ARG A 48 13.41 -7.79 -11.73
N ASN A 49 13.58 -6.52 -11.38
CA ASN A 49 12.79 -5.83 -10.36
C ASN A 49 11.38 -5.48 -10.86
N THR A 50 11.24 -5.18 -12.14
CA THR A 50 9.96 -4.85 -12.80
C THR A 50 9.03 -6.05 -12.91
N LEU A 51 9.56 -7.26 -12.94
CA LEU A 51 8.79 -8.51 -13.06
C LEU A 51 8.47 -9.17 -11.70
N ALA A 52 8.81 -8.55 -10.58
CA ALA A 52 8.53 -9.05 -9.25
C ALA A 52 7.25 -8.42 -8.69
N ILE A 53 6.08 -9.01 -8.93
CA ILE A 53 4.77 -8.36 -8.67
C ILE A 53 4.10 -8.79 -7.36
N ASN A 54 4.71 -9.52 -6.49
CA ASN A 54 4.12 -9.77 -5.17
C ASN A 54 5.20 -9.60 -4.09
N PRO A 55 5.03 -8.64 -3.16
CA PRO A 55 6.03 -8.37 -2.13
C PRO A 55 6.28 -9.56 -1.23
N LEU A 56 5.24 -10.31 -0.95
CA LEU A 56 5.33 -11.50 -0.11
C LEU A 56 5.74 -12.74 -0.92
N ILE A 57 5.32 -12.86 -2.16
CA ILE A 57 5.47 -14.09 -2.95
C ILE A 57 6.43 -13.92 -4.13
N GLY A 58 6.47 -12.75 -4.77
CA GLY A 58 7.24 -12.48 -6.00
C GLY A 58 6.65 -13.15 -7.23
N LEU A 59 6.48 -12.42 -8.33
CA LEU A 59 6.23 -13.05 -9.63
C LEU A 59 7.54 -13.58 -10.19
N ASN A 60 7.57 -14.86 -10.50
CA ASN A 60 8.68 -15.41 -11.24
C ASN A 60 8.35 -15.43 -12.75
N LYS A 61 9.38 -15.62 -13.57
CA LYS A 61 9.23 -15.70 -15.03
C LYS A 61 8.25 -16.79 -15.48
N ARG A 62 8.03 -17.83 -14.64
CA ARG A 62 7.09 -18.93 -14.94
C ARG A 62 5.64 -18.49 -14.74
N ASP A 63 5.35 -17.60 -13.77
CA ASP A 63 4.00 -17.10 -13.53
C ASP A 63 3.57 -16.16 -14.68
N VAL A 64 4.50 -15.33 -15.16
CA VAL A 64 4.32 -14.51 -16.37
C VAL A 64 4.10 -15.37 -17.59
N ALA A 65 4.95 -16.40 -17.79
CA ALA A 65 4.81 -17.34 -18.89
C ALA A 65 3.52 -18.16 -18.78
N SER A 66 3.10 -18.54 -17.58
CA SER A 66 1.84 -19.23 -17.33
C SER A 66 0.63 -18.37 -17.65
N ALA A 67 0.62 -17.09 -17.25
CA ALA A 67 -0.46 -16.16 -17.56
C ALA A 67 -0.54 -15.87 -19.06
N ALA A 68 0.61 -15.65 -19.74
CA ALA A 68 0.67 -15.51 -21.17
C ALA A 68 0.24 -16.81 -21.88
N GLY A 69 0.67 -17.98 -21.37
CA GLY A 69 0.27 -19.30 -21.85
C GLY A 69 -1.24 -19.54 -21.72
N SER A 70 -1.87 -19.08 -20.63
CA SER A 70 -3.32 -19.15 -20.43
C SER A 70 -4.07 -18.33 -21.48
N LEU A 71 -3.60 -17.12 -21.80
CA LEU A 71 -4.17 -16.29 -22.87
C LEU A 71 -4.03 -16.97 -24.24
N LEU A 72 -2.84 -17.49 -24.57
CA LEU A 72 -2.60 -18.21 -25.81
C LEU A 72 -3.46 -19.47 -25.91
N LYS A 73 -3.59 -20.22 -24.82
CA LYS A 73 -4.48 -21.38 -24.72
C LYS A 73 -5.94 -20.99 -24.92
N ALA A 74 -6.39 -19.86 -24.34
CA ALA A 74 -7.74 -19.35 -24.53
C ALA A 74 -8.01 -19.00 -26.03
N VAL A 75 -7.05 -18.36 -26.70
CA VAL A 75 -7.13 -18.08 -28.15
C VAL A 75 -7.18 -19.38 -28.96
N ALA A 76 -6.27 -20.32 -28.69
CA ALA A 76 -6.16 -21.58 -29.42
C ALA A 76 -7.37 -22.51 -29.20
N SER A 77 -7.94 -22.53 -27.99
CA SER A 77 -9.08 -23.38 -27.64
C SER A 77 -10.43 -22.85 -28.13
N THR A 78 -10.52 -21.57 -28.49
CA THR A 78 -11.76 -20.91 -28.93
C THR A 78 -11.60 -20.05 -30.18
N PRO A 79 -11.12 -20.60 -31.33
CA PRO A 79 -10.77 -19.81 -32.50
C PRO A 79 -11.95 -19.02 -33.10
N ARG A 80 -13.17 -19.58 -33.06
CA ARG A 80 -14.38 -18.87 -33.50
C ARG A 80 -14.69 -17.65 -32.64
N ARG A 81 -14.51 -17.73 -31.32
CA ARG A 81 -14.67 -16.57 -30.41
C ARG A 81 -13.58 -15.54 -30.66
N ALA A 82 -12.33 -15.97 -30.76
CA ALA A 82 -11.22 -15.08 -31.07
C ALA A 82 -11.45 -14.28 -32.39
N SER A 83 -11.92 -14.97 -33.46
CA SER A 83 -12.26 -14.30 -34.72
C SER A 83 -13.44 -13.31 -34.59
N THR A 84 -14.44 -13.62 -33.74
CA THR A 84 -15.59 -12.73 -33.47
C THR A 84 -15.11 -11.46 -32.72
N HIS A 85 -14.26 -11.62 -31.72
CA HIS A 85 -13.68 -10.47 -31.00
C HIS A 85 -12.78 -9.62 -31.91
N LEU A 86 -11.94 -10.25 -32.73
CA LEU A 86 -11.13 -9.55 -33.73
C LEU A 86 -12.02 -8.77 -34.71
N GLY A 87 -13.11 -9.38 -35.20
CA GLY A 87 -14.09 -8.72 -36.06
C GLY A 87 -14.72 -7.49 -35.44
N ARG A 88 -15.11 -7.58 -34.14
CA ARG A 88 -15.64 -6.45 -33.37
C ARG A 88 -14.61 -5.35 -33.18
N TYR A 89 -13.40 -5.73 -32.82
CA TYR A 89 -12.27 -4.81 -32.67
C TYR A 89 -11.97 -4.04 -33.98
N VAL A 90 -11.85 -4.74 -35.12
CA VAL A 90 -11.61 -4.13 -36.44
C VAL A 90 -12.77 -3.20 -36.82
N LYS A 91 -14.02 -3.60 -36.56
CA LYS A 91 -15.20 -2.76 -36.79
C LYS A 91 -15.13 -1.47 -35.96
N GLU A 92 -14.79 -1.58 -34.66
CA GLU A 92 -14.68 -0.41 -33.77
C GLU A 92 -13.53 0.50 -34.24
N LEU A 93 -12.37 -0.04 -34.57
CA LEU A 93 -11.28 0.75 -35.17
C LEU A 93 -11.69 1.47 -36.45
N GLY A 94 -12.55 0.84 -37.28
CA GLY A 94 -13.15 1.48 -38.43
C GLY A 94 -14.07 2.65 -38.08
N GLN A 95 -14.82 2.59 -36.95
CA GLN A 95 -15.62 3.71 -36.45
C GLN A 95 -14.70 4.82 -35.90
N VAL A 96 -13.66 4.46 -35.15
CA VAL A 96 -12.63 5.41 -34.69
C VAL A 96 -12.00 6.17 -35.83
N ALA A 97 -11.57 5.47 -36.87
CA ALA A 97 -10.94 6.09 -38.05
C ALA A 97 -11.89 7.09 -38.77
N LYS A 98 -13.18 6.77 -38.81
CA LYS A 98 -14.24 7.63 -39.35
C LYS A 98 -14.68 8.76 -38.42
N GLY A 99 -14.17 8.79 -37.17
CA GLY A 99 -14.61 9.75 -36.14
C GLY A 99 -16.03 9.52 -35.65
N LYS A 100 -16.54 8.28 -35.73
CA LYS A 100 -17.90 7.87 -35.33
C LYS A 100 -17.94 6.99 -34.09
N SER A 101 -16.78 6.73 -33.45
CA SER A 101 -16.73 5.98 -32.21
C SER A 101 -17.27 6.81 -31.05
N GLU A 102 -18.07 6.17 -30.19
CA GLU A 102 -18.64 6.76 -28.97
C GLU A 102 -17.84 6.41 -27.72
N LEU A 103 -16.69 5.75 -27.86
CA LEU A 103 -15.86 5.38 -26.73
C LEU A 103 -15.34 6.62 -26.01
N VAL A 104 -15.61 6.66 -24.71
CA VAL A 104 -15.14 7.70 -23.78
C VAL A 104 -14.39 7.04 -22.61
N PRO A 105 -13.35 7.67 -22.07
CA PRO A 105 -12.67 7.17 -20.89
C PRO A 105 -13.55 7.28 -19.66
N ASP A 106 -13.26 6.45 -18.64
CA ASP A 106 -13.86 6.62 -17.31
C ASP A 106 -13.61 8.07 -16.82
N PRO A 107 -14.61 8.79 -16.32
CA PRO A 107 -14.45 10.13 -15.77
C PRO A 107 -13.40 10.23 -14.67
N LYS A 108 -13.07 9.14 -14.00
CA LYS A 108 -12.02 9.04 -12.99
C LYS A 108 -10.63 8.79 -13.58
N ASP A 109 -10.53 8.43 -14.86
CA ASP A 109 -9.25 8.19 -15.53
C ASP A 109 -8.55 9.51 -15.87
N ARG A 110 -7.67 9.95 -14.97
CA ARG A 110 -6.94 11.23 -15.10
C ARG A 110 -5.96 11.26 -16.26
N ARG A 111 -5.59 10.13 -16.86
CA ARG A 111 -4.69 10.07 -18.03
C ARG A 111 -5.25 10.85 -19.22
N PHE A 112 -6.57 10.91 -19.34
CA PHE A 112 -7.30 11.56 -20.41
C PHE A 112 -8.01 12.85 -19.99
N ALA A 113 -7.55 13.49 -18.90
CA ALA A 113 -8.16 14.71 -18.38
C ALA A 113 -7.87 15.95 -19.26
N ASP A 114 -6.80 15.94 -20.08
CA ASP A 114 -6.46 17.08 -20.94
C ASP A 114 -7.56 17.30 -22.01
N PRO A 115 -8.06 18.54 -22.18
CA PRO A 115 -9.10 18.83 -23.15
C PRO A 115 -8.78 18.43 -24.59
N ALA A 116 -7.50 18.38 -24.98
CA ALA A 116 -7.08 18.00 -26.31
C ALA A 116 -7.45 16.56 -26.68
N TRP A 117 -7.62 15.67 -25.72
CA TRP A 117 -8.14 14.31 -25.95
C TRP A 117 -9.55 14.30 -26.57
N LYS A 118 -10.32 15.37 -26.36
CA LYS A 118 -11.69 15.52 -26.92
C LYS A 118 -11.72 16.47 -28.12
N SER A 119 -10.96 17.56 -28.05
CA SER A 119 -11.02 18.66 -29.04
C SER A 119 -10.14 18.44 -30.27
N ASN A 120 -9.10 17.60 -30.18
CA ASN A 120 -8.19 17.31 -31.30
C ASN A 120 -8.49 15.91 -31.86
N ALA A 121 -8.84 15.87 -33.14
CA ALA A 121 -9.25 14.64 -33.83
C ALA A 121 -8.19 13.53 -33.80
N LEU A 122 -6.89 13.87 -33.82
CA LEU A 122 -5.81 12.89 -33.79
C LEU A 122 -5.74 12.24 -32.38
N TYR A 123 -5.72 13.06 -31.34
CA TYR A 123 -5.68 12.56 -29.97
C TYR A 123 -6.96 11.81 -29.58
N ALA A 124 -8.14 12.28 -30.04
CA ALA A 124 -9.41 11.58 -29.82
C ALA A 124 -9.38 10.16 -30.41
N ARG A 125 -8.90 10.02 -31.66
CA ARG A 125 -8.75 8.70 -32.30
C ARG A 125 -7.73 7.81 -31.61
N LEU A 126 -6.62 8.37 -31.18
CA LEU A 126 -5.58 7.64 -30.45
C LEU A 126 -6.12 7.09 -29.12
N MET A 127 -6.80 7.92 -28.35
CA MET A 127 -7.49 7.53 -27.11
C MET A 127 -8.54 6.45 -27.37
N GLN A 128 -9.43 6.66 -28.35
CA GLN A 128 -10.49 5.71 -28.67
C GLN A 128 -9.96 4.37 -29.17
N SER A 129 -8.87 4.35 -29.94
CA SER A 129 -8.20 3.10 -30.36
C SER A 129 -7.65 2.35 -29.14
N TYR A 130 -7.07 3.04 -28.20
CA TYR A 130 -6.59 2.48 -26.95
C TYR A 130 -7.74 1.89 -26.10
N LEU A 131 -8.82 2.64 -25.94
CA LEU A 131 -10.01 2.19 -25.19
C LEU A 131 -10.68 0.99 -25.88
N ALA A 132 -10.73 0.96 -27.22
CA ALA A 132 -11.22 -0.19 -27.98
C ALA A 132 -10.38 -1.45 -27.70
N THR A 133 -9.04 -1.30 -27.64
CA THR A 133 -8.12 -2.40 -27.32
C THR A 133 -8.38 -2.95 -25.90
N GLN A 134 -8.46 -2.06 -24.90
CA GLN A 134 -8.75 -2.47 -23.53
C GLN A 134 -10.10 -3.19 -23.42
N LYS A 135 -11.14 -2.62 -24.02
CA LYS A 135 -12.51 -3.17 -23.98
C LYS A 135 -12.58 -4.56 -24.60
N GLU A 136 -12.06 -4.74 -25.80
CA GLU A 136 -12.15 -6.04 -26.48
C GLU A 136 -11.25 -7.11 -25.85
N LEU A 137 -10.08 -6.73 -25.32
CA LEU A 137 -9.21 -7.65 -24.59
C LEU A 137 -9.89 -8.12 -23.30
N SER A 138 -10.50 -7.20 -22.55
CA SER A 138 -11.26 -7.56 -21.35
C SER A 138 -12.44 -8.48 -21.67
N HIS A 139 -13.26 -8.14 -22.65
CA HIS A 139 -14.40 -8.98 -23.08
C HIS A 139 -13.94 -10.37 -23.56
N PHE A 140 -12.81 -10.46 -24.25
CA PHE A 140 -12.26 -11.74 -24.68
C PHE A 140 -11.90 -12.62 -23.47
N ILE A 141 -11.22 -12.04 -22.47
CA ILE A 141 -10.85 -12.76 -21.23
C ILE A 141 -12.11 -13.22 -20.49
N ASP A 142 -13.11 -12.34 -20.30
CA ASP A 142 -14.35 -12.66 -19.61
C ASP A 142 -15.12 -13.81 -20.25
N GLN A 143 -15.16 -13.83 -21.58
CA GLN A 143 -15.88 -14.84 -22.37
C GLN A 143 -15.03 -16.12 -22.64
N SER A 144 -13.76 -16.15 -22.21
CA SER A 144 -12.90 -17.30 -22.38
C SER A 144 -13.33 -18.47 -21.48
N ALA A 145 -12.90 -19.69 -21.81
CA ALA A 145 -13.13 -20.89 -21.00
C ALA A 145 -12.19 -21.01 -19.79
N LEU A 146 -11.45 -19.95 -19.46
CA LEU A 146 -10.57 -19.92 -18.29
C LEU A 146 -11.38 -19.95 -16.99
N ASN A 147 -10.85 -20.58 -15.93
CA ASN A 147 -11.43 -20.50 -14.60
C ASN A 147 -11.26 -19.10 -13.98
N LYS A 148 -11.92 -18.83 -12.82
CA LYS A 148 -11.91 -17.52 -12.14
C LYS A 148 -10.48 -17.01 -11.91
N LEU A 149 -9.58 -17.88 -11.39
CA LEU A 149 -8.19 -17.52 -11.10
C LEU A 149 -7.38 -17.22 -12.38
N GLU A 150 -7.53 -18.04 -13.41
CA GLU A 150 -6.87 -17.84 -14.70
C GLU A 150 -7.36 -16.54 -15.37
N LYS A 151 -8.66 -16.23 -15.31
CA LYS A 151 -9.21 -14.95 -15.79
C LYS A 151 -8.63 -13.77 -15.02
N GLY A 152 -8.56 -13.85 -13.69
CA GLY A 152 -7.95 -12.81 -12.87
C GLY A 152 -6.48 -12.55 -13.27
N ARG A 153 -5.68 -13.60 -13.44
CA ARG A 153 -4.29 -13.50 -13.93
C ARG A 153 -4.20 -12.90 -15.32
N ALA A 154 -5.08 -13.32 -16.23
CA ALA A 154 -5.12 -12.82 -17.59
C ALA A 154 -5.49 -11.31 -17.61
N HIS A 155 -6.49 -10.89 -16.83
CA HIS A 155 -6.86 -9.47 -16.68
C HIS A 155 -5.73 -8.65 -16.12
N PHE A 156 -5.11 -9.12 -15.04
CA PHE A 156 -3.98 -8.42 -14.42
C PHE A 156 -2.83 -8.23 -15.42
N PHE A 157 -2.47 -9.28 -16.15
CA PHE A 157 -1.39 -9.21 -17.15
C PHE A 157 -1.75 -8.32 -18.33
N ALA A 158 -2.99 -8.43 -18.81
CA ALA A 158 -3.51 -7.57 -19.87
C ALA A 158 -3.51 -6.10 -19.46
N SER A 159 -3.87 -5.78 -18.21
CA SER A 159 -3.84 -4.42 -17.69
C SER A 159 -2.42 -3.87 -17.63
N LEU A 160 -1.42 -4.64 -17.18
CA LEU A 160 -0.03 -4.21 -17.17
C LEU A 160 0.47 -3.83 -18.56
N ILE A 161 0.16 -4.65 -19.58
CA ILE A 161 0.55 -4.39 -20.97
C ILE A 161 -0.18 -3.17 -21.50
N THR A 162 -1.50 -3.12 -21.36
CA THR A 162 -2.29 -2.00 -21.88
C THR A 162 -1.94 -0.69 -21.19
N ASP A 163 -1.69 -0.70 -19.87
CA ASP A 163 -1.27 0.48 -19.15
C ASP A 163 0.09 0.99 -19.61
N ALA A 164 1.06 0.10 -19.86
CA ALA A 164 2.35 0.47 -20.43
C ALA A 164 2.22 1.08 -21.84
N LEU A 165 1.28 0.56 -22.64
CA LEU A 165 1.03 1.01 -24.01
C LEU A 165 0.08 2.21 -24.09
N ALA A 166 -0.41 2.74 -22.95
CA ALA A 166 -1.30 3.89 -22.96
C ALA A 166 -0.66 5.09 -23.70
N PRO A 167 -1.38 5.72 -24.63
CA PRO A 167 -0.82 6.81 -25.43
C PRO A 167 -0.37 8.00 -24.57
N SER A 168 -0.98 8.19 -23.42
CA SER A 168 -0.59 9.20 -22.42
C SER A 168 0.85 9.04 -21.90
N ASN A 169 1.43 7.83 -21.98
CA ASN A 169 2.78 7.53 -21.48
C ASN A 169 3.89 7.83 -22.50
N TRP A 170 3.52 8.23 -23.70
CA TRP A 170 4.46 8.48 -24.78
C TRP A 170 4.54 9.97 -25.11
N LEU A 171 5.74 10.49 -25.37
CA LEU A 171 5.99 11.91 -25.55
C LEU A 171 5.06 12.57 -26.56
N PHE A 172 4.97 12.00 -27.77
CA PHE A 172 4.12 12.53 -28.84
C PHE A 172 2.67 12.06 -28.76
N GLY A 173 2.41 11.00 -27.99
CA GLY A 173 1.08 10.51 -27.70
C GLY A 173 0.36 11.33 -26.62
N ASN A 174 1.10 12.10 -25.82
CA ASN A 174 0.55 12.88 -24.71
C ASN A 174 0.42 14.38 -25.09
N PRO A 175 -0.82 14.91 -25.25
CA PRO A 175 -1.03 16.30 -25.66
C PRO A 175 -0.47 17.31 -24.65
N ALA A 176 -0.50 17.01 -23.36
CA ALA A 176 0.07 17.88 -22.33
C ALA A 176 1.60 17.95 -22.44
N ALA A 177 2.26 16.82 -22.73
CA ALA A 177 3.71 16.78 -22.92
C ALA A 177 4.13 17.57 -24.16
N VAL A 178 3.42 17.41 -25.28
CA VAL A 178 3.70 18.15 -26.51
C VAL A 178 3.50 19.66 -26.31
N ARG A 179 2.43 20.07 -25.63
CA ARG A 179 2.22 21.48 -25.27
C ARG A 179 3.36 22.00 -24.37
N LYS A 180 3.77 21.22 -23.36
CA LYS A 180 4.86 21.61 -22.46
C LYS A 180 6.18 21.83 -23.19
N ILE A 181 6.49 21.02 -24.23
CA ILE A 181 7.68 21.23 -25.08
C ILE A 181 7.63 22.60 -25.74
N VAL A 182 6.47 22.96 -26.32
CA VAL A 182 6.29 24.26 -26.98
C VAL A 182 6.40 25.41 -26.00
N ASP A 183 5.73 25.31 -24.84
CA ASP A 183 5.69 26.35 -23.82
C ASP A 183 7.05 26.61 -23.18
N THR A 184 7.88 25.57 -23.04
CA THR A 184 9.20 25.66 -22.39
C THR A 184 10.38 25.69 -23.34
N GLY A 185 10.13 25.68 -24.66
CA GLY A 185 11.20 25.56 -25.67
C GLY A 185 12.01 24.26 -25.56
N GLY A 186 11.44 23.20 -24.97
CA GLY A 186 12.09 21.91 -24.77
C GLY A 186 12.83 21.74 -23.43
N ASP A 187 12.86 22.74 -22.56
CA ASP A 187 13.53 22.68 -21.24
C ASP A 187 12.98 21.53 -20.35
N ASN A 188 11.68 21.25 -20.46
CA ASN A 188 11.06 20.10 -19.78
C ASN A 188 11.73 18.77 -20.14
N LEU A 189 12.20 18.57 -21.37
CA LEU A 189 12.87 17.34 -21.80
C LEU A 189 14.24 17.20 -21.14
N VAL A 190 14.97 18.30 -21.01
CA VAL A 190 16.28 18.31 -20.32
C VAL A 190 16.09 18.00 -18.84
N LYS A 191 15.09 18.58 -18.19
CA LYS A 191 14.73 18.28 -16.79
C LYS A 191 14.25 16.83 -16.64
N GLY A 192 13.40 16.37 -17.54
CA GLY A 192 12.93 14.99 -17.58
C GLY A 192 14.05 13.96 -17.72
N LEU A 193 15.01 14.22 -18.59
CA LEU A 193 16.19 13.36 -18.73
C LEU A 193 17.06 13.34 -17.44
N LYS A 194 17.24 14.49 -16.80
CA LYS A 194 17.95 14.55 -15.50
C LYS A 194 17.23 13.72 -14.43
N ASN A 195 15.91 13.82 -14.34
CA ASN A 195 15.10 13.02 -13.43
C ASN A 195 15.24 11.53 -13.74
N LEU A 196 15.16 11.13 -15.01
CA LEU A 196 15.32 9.73 -15.43
C LEU A 196 16.71 9.18 -15.07
N ILE A 197 17.79 9.95 -15.29
CA ILE A 197 19.16 9.55 -14.93
C ILE A 197 19.30 9.43 -13.40
N HIS A 198 18.68 10.34 -12.64
CA HIS A 198 18.66 10.26 -11.19
C HIS A 198 17.99 8.97 -10.73
N ASP A 199 16.81 8.68 -11.24
CA ASP A 199 16.02 7.50 -10.83
C ASP A 199 16.67 6.19 -11.31
N ALA A 200 17.35 6.21 -12.45
CA ALA A 200 18.15 5.06 -12.90
C ALA A 200 19.29 4.72 -11.94
N ARG A 201 19.89 5.72 -11.30
CA ARG A 201 21.02 5.54 -10.39
C ARG A 201 20.60 5.27 -8.93
N HIS A 202 19.46 5.81 -8.49
CA HIS A 202 19.10 5.84 -7.07
C HIS A 202 17.78 5.15 -6.75
N ASN A 203 16.93 4.89 -7.77
CA ASN A 203 15.58 4.36 -7.55
C ASN A 203 15.25 3.16 -8.45
N HIS A 204 16.24 2.36 -8.83
CA HIS A 204 16.06 1.13 -9.62
C HIS A 204 15.18 1.31 -10.87
N MET A 205 15.31 2.44 -11.58
CA MET A 205 14.52 2.83 -12.75
C MET A 205 13.04 3.11 -12.48
N LEU A 206 12.58 3.06 -11.24
CA LEU A 206 11.23 3.51 -10.90
C LEU A 206 11.19 5.03 -10.80
N PRO A 207 10.14 5.69 -11.31
CA PRO A 207 10.01 7.13 -11.12
C PRO A 207 9.91 7.50 -9.65
N SER A 208 10.65 8.52 -9.23
CA SER A 208 10.51 9.09 -7.88
C SER A 208 9.09 9.58 -7.66
N MET A 209 8.42 9.06 -6.64
CA MET A 209 7.01 9.37 -6.35
C MET A 209 6.86 10.61 -5.45
N VAL A 210 7.94 11.02 -4.77
CA VAL A 210 7.88 12.10 -3.77
C VAL A 210 9.18 12.88 -3.72
N ASP A 211 9.06 14.19 -3.48
CA ASP A 211 10.13 15.01 -2.92
C ASP A 211 10.02 14.93 -1.40
N ALA A 212 10.86 14.11 -0.77
CA ALA A 212 10.87 13.91 0.67
C ALA A 212 11.66 14.99 1.43
N THR A 213 12.30 15.93 0.74
CA THR A 213 13.17 16.96 1.35
C THR A 213 12.51 17.78 2.47
N PRO A 214 11.21 18.17 2.38
CA PRO A 214 10.54 18.93 3.43
C PRO A 214 10.18 18.09 4.68
N PHE A 215 10.22 16.75 4.56
CA PHE A 215 9.73 15.84 5.59
C PHE A 215 10.88 15.24 6.38
N LYS A 216 11.07 15.76 7.60
CA LYS A 216 12.13 15.31 8.51
C LYS A 216 11.50 14.71 9.75
N VAL A 217 11.80 13.45 10.00
CA VAL A 217 11.30 12.71 11.16
C VAL A 217 11.79 13.35 12.46
N GLY A 218 10.87 13.65 13.36
CA GLY A 218 11.12 14.36 14.62
C GLY A 218 11.20 15.88 14.51
N GLU A 219 11.18 16.46 13.29
CA GLU A 219 11.20 17.92 13.09
C GLU A 219 9.91 18.44 12.43
N THR A 220 9.48 17.83 11.32
CA THR A 220 8.29 18.24 10.56
C THR A 220 7.22 17.15 10.47
N ILE A 221 7.59 15.91 10.68
CA ILE A 221 6.71 14.73 10.81
C ILE A 221 7.14 13.92 12.03
N ALA A 222 6.25 13.10 12.58
CA ALA A 222 6.47 12.35 13.82
C ALA A 222 6.85 13.27 14.99
N THR A 223 6.10 14.36 15.18
CA THR A 223 6.46 15.43 16.11
C THR A 223 5.66 15.41 17.42
N SER A 224 4.79 14.43 17.63
CA SER A 224 4.02 14.34 18.88
C SER A 224 4.94 14.18 20.09
N PRO A 225 4.78 15.02 21.14
CA PRO A 225 5.66 14.97 22.31
C PRO A 225 5.57 13.63 23.04
N GLY A 226 6.71 13.05 23.37
CA GLY A 226 6.79 11.77 24.07
C GLY A 226 8.21 11.40 24.48
N GLN A 227 8.35 10.23 25.07
CA GLN A 227 9.64 9.68 25.50
C GLN A 227 9.75 8.20 25.13
N VAL A 228 10.94 7.76 24.77
CA VAL A 228 11.31 6.35 24.75
C VAL A 228 11.43 5.88 26.21
N VAL A 229 10.56 4.97 26.62
CA VAL A 229 10.52 4.46 28.02
C VAL A 229 11.07 3.04 28.15
N LEU A 230 11.23 2.34 27.04
CA LEU A 230 11.92 1.05 26.96
C LEU A 230 12.66 0.96 25.61
N ARG A 231 13.91 0.53 25.65
CA ARG A 231 14.65 0.10 24.46
C ARG A 231 14.89 -1.39 24.55
N HIS A 232 14.19 -2.12 23.69
CA HIS A 232 14.34 -3.55 23.48
C HIS A 232 15.18 -3.78 22.22
N GLU A 233 15.76 -4.95 22.05
CA GLU A 233 16.52 -5.28 20.84
C GLU A 233 15.70 -5.06 19.55
N MET A 234 14.42 -5.40 19.56
CA MET A 234 13.52 -5.36 18.42
C MET A 234 12.72 -4.05 18.28
N PHE A 235 12.59 -3.25 19.32
CA PHE A 235 11.75 -2.05 19.32
C PHE A 235 12.16 -1.02 20.36
N GLU A 236 11.74 0.23 20.16
CA GLU A 236 11.61 1.24 21.20
C GLU A 236 10.12 1.40 21.56
N LEU A 237 9.80 1.42 22.87
CA LEU A 237 8.46 1.74 23.34
C LEU A 237 8.37 3.25 23.60
N LEU A 238 7.53 3.91 22.83
CA LEU A 238 7.25 5.34 22.95
C LEU A 238 6.04 5.54 23.86
N GLN A 239 6.18 6.33 24.92
CA GLN A 239 5.07 6.85 25.71
C GLN A 239 4.83 8.30 25.31
N PHE A 240 3.64 8.63 24.81
CA PHE A 240 3.30 9.99 24.42
C PHE A 240 2.78 10.81 25.60
N ALA A 241 3.12 12.11 25.59
CA ALA A 241 2.73 13.02 26.64
C ALA A 241 1.20 13.26 26.62
N PRO A 242 0.52 13.17 27.77
CA PRO A 242 -0.89 13.52 27.84
C PRO A 242 -1.08 15.02 27.58
N THR A 243 -2.15 15.37 26.87
CA THR A 243 -2.53 16.77 26.56
C THR A 243 -3.72 17.22 27.39
N THR A 244 -4.27 16.31 28.22
CA THR A 244 -5.42 16.55 29.11
C THR A 244 -5.01 16.45 30.58
N PRO A 245 -5.67 17.17 31.50
CA PRO A 245 -5.34 17.11 32.94
C PRO A 245 -5.68 15.76 33.58
N GLN A 246 -6.56 14.99 32.98
CA GLN A 246 -6.93 13.63 33.38
C GLN A 246 -6.80 12.68 32.21
N VAL A 247 -6.46 11.44 32.51
CA VAL A 247 -6.35 10.35 31.53
C VAL A 247 -7.12 9.13 31.99
N HIS A 248 -7.55 8.31 31.05
CA HIS A 248 -8.18 7.03 31.35
C HIS A 248 -7.19 6.06 32.01
N ALA A 249 -7.67 5.23 32.93
CA ALA A 249 -6.84 4.33 33.72
C ALA A 249 -6.17 3.25 32.86
N ARG A 250 -6.92 2.63 31.91
CA ARG A 250 -6.40 1.60 31.02
C ARG A 250 -5.70 2.25 29.83
N PRO A 251 -4.40 1.99 29.60
CA PRO A 251 -3.65 2.55 28.50
C PRO A 251 -3.94 1.82 27.17
N LEU A 252 -3.59 2.47 26.07
CA LEU A 252 -3.59 1.90 24.73
C LEU A 252 -2.16 1.64 24.28
N VAL A 253 -1.87 0.42 23.80
CA VAL A 253 -0.62 0.05 23.15
C VAL A 253 -0.88 -0.18 21.66
N MET A 254 -0.20 0.58 20.81
CA MET A 254 -0.30 0.41 19.34
C MET A 254 0.85 -0.44 18.82
N SER A 255 0.50 -1.48 18.05
CA SER A 255 1.40 -2.34 17.28
C SER A 255 1.28 -2.01 15.79
N PRO A 256 2.12 -1.10 15.27
CA PRO A 256 2.18 -0.81 13.83
C PRO A 256 2.70 -2.00 13.03
N PRO A 257 2.49 -1.99 11.70
CA PRO A 257 3.06 -3.04 10.84
C PRO A 257 4.59 -3.00 10.84
N GLN A 258 5.21 -4.17 10.74
CA GLN A 258 6.66 -4.32 10.65
C GLN A 258 7.21 -3.94 9.27
N VAL A 259 6.34 -3.87 8.27
CA VAL A 259 6.71 -3.58 6.88
C VAL A 259 7.06 -2.10 6.64
N ASN A 260 6.74 -1.22 7.58
CA ASN A 260 7.05 0.21 7.49
C ASN A 260 7.11 0.86 8.89
N LYS A 261 7.53 2.11 8.96
CA LYS A 261 7.74 2.84 10.20
C LYS A 261 6.43 3.28 10.85
N TYR A 262 6.40 3.32 12.18
CA TYR A 262 5.20 3.58 12.97
C TYR A 262 4.52 4.92 12.66
N TYR A 263 5.27 5.93 12.23
CA TYR A 263 4.78 7.30 12.15
C TYR A 263 3.78 7.58 11.02
N ALA A 264 3.31 6.55 10.32
CA ALA A 264 2.07 6.65 9.55
C ALA A 264 0.92 7.24 10.38
N ILE A 265 0.87 6.86 11.68
CA ILE A 265 -0.15 7.35 12.62
C ILE A 265 0.24 8.66 13.31
N ASP A 266 1.38 9.24 12.97
CA ASP A 266 1.89 10.51 13.51
C ASP A 266 2.60 11.32 12.41
N LEU A 267 1.93 11.53 11.26
CA LEU A 267 2.51 12.22 10.10
C LEU A 267 2.77 13.70 10.42
N THR A 268 1.75 14.53 10.31
CA THR A 268 1.77 15.95 10.64
C THR A 268 0.77 16.20 11.78
N PRO A 269 0.85 17.32 12.52
CA PRO A 269 -0.02 17.58 13.67
C PRO A 269 -1.53 17.51 13.35
N ASP A 270 -1.93 17.84 12.13
CA ASP A 270 -3.31 17.75 11.63
C ASP A 270 -3.71 16.34 11.16
N LYS A 271 -2.73 15.45 10.95
CA LYS A 271 -2.91 14.06 10.53
C LYS A 271 -2.36 13.06 11.55
N SER A 272 -2.25 13.44 12.81
CA SER A 272 -1.73 12.60 13.87
C SER A 272 -2.86 11.93 14.66
N LEU A 273 -2.99 10.61 14.50
CA LEU A 273 -3.85 9.78 15.34
C LEU A 273 -3.29 9.69 16.77
N VAL A 274 -1.96 9.77 16.91
CA VAL A 274 -1.27 9.86 18.22
C VAL A 274 -1.77 11.08 18.99
N LYS A 275 -1.73 12.25 18.37
CA LYS A 275 -2.25 13.48 18.96
C LYS A 275 -3.74 13.38 19.25
N TRP A 276 -4.53 12.83 18.33
CA TRP A 276 -5.97 12.64 18.51
C TRP A 276 -6.29 11.77 19.72
N ALA A 277 -5.56 10.67 19.93
CA ALA A 277 -5.74 9.78 21.06
C ALA A 277 -5.35 10.47 22.39
N THR A 278 -4.21 11.16 22.44
CA THR A 278 -3.77 11.89 23.64
C THR A 278 -4.70 13.05 23.97
N ASP A 279 -5.19 13.80 22.99
CA ASP A 279 -6.21 14.85 23.16
C ASP A 279 -7.56 14.30 23.64
N SER A 280 -7.78 13.01 23.49
CA SER A 280 -8.96 12.29 23.99
C SER A 280 -8.79 11.72 25.40
N GLY A 281 -7.67 12.01 26.07
CA GLY A 281 -7.37 11.51 27.41
C GLY A 281 -6.92 10.05 27.45
N VAL A 282 -6.52 9.46 26.33
CA VAL A 282 -5.99 8.09 26.26
C VAL A 282 -4.50 8.11 26.59
N GLN A 283 -4.07 7.28 27.56
CA GLN A 283 -2.65 7.03 27.81
C GLN A 283 -2.10 6.19 26.66
N LEU A 284 -1.27 6.77 25.79
CA LEU A 284 -0.84 6.14 24.56
C LEU A 284 0.61 5.69 24.61
N PHE A 285 0.82 4.43 24.21
CA PHE A 285 2.13 3.82 23.96
C PHE A 285 2.17 3.29 22.52
N VAL A 286 3.30 3.45 21.85
CA VAL A 286 3.49 2.95 20.49
C VAL A 286 4.78 2.16 20.41
N VAL A 287 4.71 1.00 19.78
CA VAL A 287 5.89 0.18 19.46
C VAL A 287 6.53 0.73 18.19
N SER A 288 7.75 1.24 18.30
CA SER A 288 8.57 1.66 17.17
C SER A 288 9.54 0.53 16.82
N TRP A 289 9.19 -0.28 15.82
CA TRP A 289 9.99 -1.43 15.40
C TRP A 289 11.36 -0.98 14.87
N ARG A 290 12.40 -1.74 15.21
CA ARG A 290 13.72 -1.60 14.64
C ARG A 290 13.73 -2.00 13.17
N ASN A 291 14.55 -1.33 12.35
CA ASN A 291 14.81 -1.75 10.97
C ASN A 291 15.81 -2.91 10.95
N PRO A 292 15.39 -4.16 10.68
CA PRO A 292 16.29 -5.32 10.83
C PRO A 292 17.36 -5.35 9.75
N THR A 293 18.52 -5.94 10.13
CA THR A 293 19.63 -6.25 9.24
C THR A 293 19.74 -7.77 9.02
N VAL A 294 20.72 -8.22 8.26
CA VAL A 294 21.01 -9.65 8.06
C VAL A 294 21.30 -10.40 9.37
N GLU A 295 21.79 -9.71 10.38
CA GLU A 295 22.07 -10.28 11.71
C GLU A 295 20.78 -10.69 12.43
N HIS A 296 19.67 -10.01 12.13
CA HIS A 296 18.34 -10.26 12.70
C HIS A 296 17.51 -11.24 11.85
N ARG A 297 18.15 -11.96 10.94
CA ARG A 297 17.48 -12.88 9.98
C ARG A 297 16.61 -13.96 10.63
N HIS A 298 16.89 -14.31 11.87
CA HIS A 298 16.23 -15.35 12.65
C HIS A 298 14.97 -14.85 13.39
N TRP A 299 14.77 -13.52 13.51
CA TRP A 299 13.56 -13.00 14.16
C TRP A 299 12.32 -13.48 13.41
N GLY A 300 11.50 -14.23 14.11
CA GLY A 300 10.26 -14.81 13.62
C GLY A 300 9.04 -14.30 14.38
N LEU A 301 7.87 -14.86 14.07
CA LEU A 301 6.61 -14.49 14.71
C LEU A 301 6.68 -14.65 16.23
N ASP A 302 7.31 -15.72 16.73
CA ASP A 302 7.52 -15.95 18.15
C ASP A 302 8.28 -14.81 18.84
N ASP A 303 9.32 -14.27 18.18
CA ASP A 303 10.11 -13.19 18.74
C ASP A 303 9.31 -11.88 18.79
N TYR A 304 8.50 -11.62 17.76
CA TYR A 304 7.60 -10.45 17.74
C TYR A 304 6.49 -10.57 18.78
N VAL A 305 5.97 -11.76 19.04
CA VAL A 305 4.99 -12.01 20.14
C VAL A 305 5.64 -11.77 21.49
N ARG A 306 6.87 -12.26 21.75
CA ARG A 306 7.61 -11.96 22.99
C ARG A 306 7.89 -10.46 23.14
N ALA A 307 8.19 -9.78 22.03
CA ALA A 307 8.42 -8.34 22.03
C ALA A 307 7.14 -7.57 22.40
N LEU A 308 5.97 -7.96 21.89
CA LEU A 308 4.70 -7.37 22.30
C LEU A 308 4.39 -7.62 23.77
N ASP A 309 4.65 -8.82 24.29
CA ASP A 309 4.47 -9.13 25.71
C ASP A 309 5.36 -8.22 26.61
N ALA A 310 6.61 -8.01 26.21
CA ALA A 310 7.51 -7.09 26.89
C ALA A 310 7.02 -5.63 26.86
N ALA A 311 6.45 -5.18 25.76
CA ALA A 311 5.87 -3.84 25.60
C ALA A 311 4.64 -3.66 26.50
N VAL A 312 3.74 -4.64 26.54
CA VAL A 312 2.55 -4.65 27.40
C VAL A 312 2.94 -4.67 28.86
N ASP A 313 3.88 -5.54 29.26
CA ASP A 313 4.38 -5.61 30.63
C ASP A 313 5.00 -4.29 31.10
N ALA A 314 5.78 -3.63 30.24
CA ALA A 314 6.35 -2.32 30.54
C ALA A 314 5.25 -1.27 30.73
N THR A 315 4.27 -1.25 29.83
CA THR A 315 3.13 -0.33 29.88
C THR A 315 2.32 -0.51 31.15
N CYS A 316 1.96 -1.74 31.52
CA CYS A 316 1.26 -2.03 32.77
C CYS A 316 2.04 -1.55 34.01
N LYS A 317 3.36 -1.80 34.04
CA LYS A 317 4.22 -1.37 35.17
C LYS A 317 4.43 0.15 35.22
N ILE A 318 4.39 0.85 34.09
CA ILE A 318 4.48 2.32 34.03
C ILE A 318 3.19 2.95 34.54
N THR A 319 2.05 2.44 34.09
CA THR A 319 0.73 3.05 34.32
C THR A 319 0.05 2.57 35.61
N GLY A 320 0.48 1.44 36.16
CA GLY A 320 -0.18 0.74 37.26
C GLY A 320 -1.46 0.02 36.86
N SER A 321 -1.72 -0.13 35.53
CA SER A 321 -2.85 -0.89 35.02
C SER A 321 -2.56 -2.39 35.04
N THR A 322 -3.60 -3.20 35.25
CA THR A 322 -3.51 -4.67 35.20
C THR A 322 -3.52 -5.21 33.79
N ASP A 323 -4.10 -4.46 32.85
CA ASP A 323 -4.29 -4.79 31.45
C ASP A 323 -4.19 -3.54 30.56
N VAL A 324 -4.24 -3.75 29.25
CA VAL A 324 -4.19 -2.68 28.26
C VAL A 324 -5.29 -2.86 27.22
N ASN A 325 -5.62 -1.79 26.49
CA ASN A 325 -6.22 -1.88 25.17
C ASN A 325 -5.09 -2.00 24.14
N MET A 326 -5.31 -2.75 23.05
CA MET A 326 -4.34 -2.84 21.98
C MET A 326 -4.90 -2.41 20.64
N TRP A 327 -4.02 -1.85 19.81
CA TRP A 327 -4.28 -1.54 18.42
C TRP A 327 -3.31 -2.32 17.53
N GLY A 328 -3.83 -3.05 16.54
CA GLY A 328 -3.04 -3.73 15.52
C GLY A 328 -3.38 -3.24 14.12
N SER A 329 -2.37 -2.90 13.32
CA SER A 329 -2.56 -2.52 11.91
C SER A 329 -1.86 -3.50 10.99
N CYS A 330 -2.55 -3.93 9.90
CA CYS A 330 -1.96 -4.78 8.85
C CYS A 330 -1.16 -5.96 9.45
N SER A 331 0.13 -6.14 9.12
CA SER A 331 0.99 -7.21 9.69
C SER A 331 1.18 -7.10 11.21
N GLY A 332 1.15 -5.88 11.76
CA GLY A 332 1.15 -5.66 13.22
C GLY A 332 -0.11 -6.21 13.90
N GLY A 333 -1.24 -6.20 13.19
CA GLY A 333 -2.46 -6.87 13.62
C GLY A 333 -2.34 -8.40 13.56
N MET A 334 -1.76 -8.96 12.50
CA MET A 334 -1.52 -10.42 12.43
C MET A 334 -0.65 -10.90 13.61
N THR A 335 0.39 -10.13 13.96
CA THR A 335 1.23 -10.40 15.15
C THR A 335 0.45 -10.26 16.45
N LEU A 336 -0.44 -9.25 16.55
CA LEU A 336 -1.33 -9.08 17.70
C LEU A 336 -2.27 -10.26 17.87
N ALA A 337 -2.84 -10.80 16.79
CA ALA A 337 -3.71 -11.99 16.85
C ALA A 337 -2.97 -13.21 17.41
N ALA A 338 -1.73 -13.44 16.95
CA ALA A 338 -0.87 -14.48 17.49
C ALA A 338 -0.58 -14.28 19.00
N TYR A 339 -0.33 -13.04 19.41
CA TYR A 339 -0.14 -12.68 20.81
C TYR A 339 -1.39 -12.95 21.66
N LEU A 340 -2.58 -12.59 21.16
CA LEU A 340 -3.83 -12.84 21.87
C LEU A 340 -4.12 -14.34 22.03
N ALA A 341 -3.93 -15.14 20.97
CA ALA A 341 -4.08 -16.58 21.05
C ALA A 341 -3.13 -17.20 22.08
N TRP A 342 -1.87 -16.75 22.09
CA TRP A 342 -0.90 -17.17 23.12
C TRP A 342 -1.32 -16.76 24.54
N LEU A 343 -1.82 -15.54 24.75
CA LEU A 343 -2.31 -15.08 26.03
C LEU A 343 -3.50 -15.93 26.51
N ALA A 344 -4.46 -16.22 25.65
CA ALA A 344 -5.63 -17.04 25.96
C ALA A 344 -5.19 -18.45 26.36
N ALA A 345 -4.37 -19.12 25.55
CA ALA A 345 -3.87 -20.47 25.81
C ALA A 345 -3.03 -20.57 27.08
N THR A 346 -2.37 -19.48 27.51
CA THR A 346 -1.54 -19.45 28.74
C THR A 346 -2.26 -18.86 29.95
N GLY A 347 -3.53 -18.49 29.82
CA GLY A 347 -4.34 -17.92 30.91
C GLY A 347 -3.84 -16.57 31.42
N LYS A 348 -3.33 -15.71 30.54
CA LYS A 348 -2.76 -14.40 30.90
C LYS A 348 -3.63 -13.24 30.37
N PRO A 349 -4.65 -12.76 31.09
CA PRO A 349 -5.58 -11.74 30.59
C PRO A 349 -4.95 -10.33 30.65
N LYS A 350 -3.97 -10.05 29.79
CA LYS A 350 -3.28 -8.75 29.75
C LYS A 350 -3.90 -7.74 28.77
N VAL A 351 -4.83 -8.17 27.92
CA VAL A 351 -5.49 -7.33 26.92
C VAL A 351 -6.99 -7.38 27.12
N ALA A 352 -7.61 -6.21 27.25
CA ALA A 352 -9.04 -6.11 27.54
C ALA A 352 -9.89 -5.87 26.29
N ASN A 353 -9.40 -5.04 25.34
CA ASN A 353 -10.10 -4.73 24.10
C ASN A 353 -9.10 -4.45 22.99
N THR A 354 -9.54 -4.59 21.74
CA THR A 354 -8.68 -4.40 20.56
C THR A 354 -9.29 -3.48 19.53
N THR A 355 -8.42 -2.76 18.81
CA THR A 355 -8.75 -2.06 17.58
C THR A 355 -7.92 -2.64 16.44
N TRP A 356 -8.55 -2.95 15.33
CA TRP A 356 -7.94 -3.55 14.15
C TRP A 356 -8.08 -2.60 12.97
N ALA A 357 -6.98 -2.13 12.43
CA ALA A 357 -7.00 -1.23 11.29
C ALA A 357 -6.43 -1.91 10.07
N VAL A 358 -7.24 -2.02 9.01
CA VAL A 358 -6.86 -2.61 7.71
C VAL A 358 -6.09 -3.93 7.88
N CYS A 359 -6.62 -4.79 8.75
CA CYS A 359 -6.01 -6.05 9.13
C CYS A 359 -6.86 -7.23 8.66
N VAL A 360 -6.23 -8.21 8.05
CA VAL A 360 -6.85 -9.44 7.57
C VAL A 360 -6.32 -10.60 8.39
N LEU A 361 -7.22 -11.27 9.12
CA LEU A 361 -6.94 -12.50 9.82
C LEU A 361 -7.47 -13.73 9.06
N ASP A 362 -8.57 -13.57 8.32
CA ASP A 362 -9.03 -14.57 7.34
C ASP A 362 -8.32 -14.34 6.00
N THR A 363 -7.23 -15.08 5.80
CA THR A 363 -6.40 -14.93 4.59
C THR A 363 -7.00 -15.59 3.36
N GLU A 364 -7.89 -16.57 3.50
CA GLU A 364 -8.58 -17.21 2.39
C GLU A 364 -9.56 -16.25 1.73
N ALA A 365 -10.36 -15.53 2.52
CA ALA A 365 -11.23 -14.46 2.02
C ALA A 365 -10.44 -13.34 1.31
N ALA A 366 -9.22 -13.03 1.77
CA ALA A 366 -8.36 -12.06 1.11
C ALA A 366 -7.83 -12.55 -0.24
N ILE A 367 -7.49 -13.84 -0.35
CA ILE A 367 -6.98 -14.44 -1.59
C ILE A 367 -8.03 -14.36 -2.71
N GLU A 368 -9.30 -14.59 -2.38
CA GLU A 368 -10.38 -14.56 -3.38
C GLU A 368 -10.63 -13.19 -3.98
N ASP A 369 -10.43 -12.12 -3.23
CA ASP A 369 -10.80 -10.74 -3.60
C ASP A 369 -9.61 -9.80 -3.87
N SER A 370 -8.36 -10.28 -3.76
CA SER A 370 -7.18 -9.44 -3.96
C SER A 370 -6.31 -9.86 -5.14
N THR A 371 -5.62 -8.88 -5.73
CA THR A 371 -4.59 -9.11 -6.75
C THR A 371 -3.43 -9.95 -6.19
N LEU A 372 -3.17 -9.86 -4.87
CA LEU A 372 -2.15 -10.66 -4.19
C LEU A 372 -2.48 -12.15 -4.24
N GLY A 373 -3.77 -12.51 -4.16
CA GLY A 373 -4.24 -13.90 -4.27
C GLY A 373 -4.04 -14.53 -5.63
N LEU A 374 -3.97 -13.74 -6.70
CA LEU A 374 -3.81 -14.27 -8.06
C LEU A 374 -2.54 -15.11 -8.25
N PHE A 375 -1.52 -14.86 -7.45
CA PHE A 375 -0.21 -15.51 -7.55
C PHE A 375 0.12 -16.37 -6.32
N ASN A 376 -0.86 -16.64 -5.48
CA ASN A 376 -0.72 -17.47 -4.31
C ASN A 376 -0.79 -18.96 -4.72
N SER A 377 0.37 -19.58 -4.97
CA SER A 377 0.47 -21.02 -5.20
C SER A 377 1.51 -21.64 -4.25
N PRO A 378 1.37 -22.91 -3.88
CA PRO A 378 2.36 -23.57 -3.03
C PRO A 378 3.79 -23.50 -3.58
N ALA A 379 3.96 -23.47 -4.90
CA ALA A 379 5.26 -23.37 -5.55
C ALA A 379 5.87 -21.97 -5.40
N THR A 380 5.06 -20.92 -5.59
CA THR A 380 5.51 -19.52 -5.42
C THR A 380 5.82 -19.20 -3.97
N ILE A 381 5.00 -19.67 -3.02
CA ILE A 381 5.27 -19.53 -1.58
C ILE A 381 6.58 -20.20 -1.20
N ARG A 382 6.81 -21.46 -1.61
CA ARG A 382 8.08 -22.16 -1.34
C ARG A 382 9.28 -21.40 -1.92
N ALA A 383 9.17 -20.89 -3.13
CA ALA A 383 10.23 -20.12 -3.76
C ALA A 383 10.52 -18.81 -3.00
N ALA A 384 9.50 -18.11 -2.54
CA ALA A 384 9.63 -16.90 -1.74
C ALA A 384 10.28 -17.18 -0.38
N LYS A 385 9.81 -18.21 0.35
CA LYS A 385 10.43 -18.68 1.61
C LYS A 385 11.91 -19.03 1.42
N ALA A 386 12.26 -19.77 0.36
CA ALA A 386 13.65 -20.13 0.06
C ALA A 386 14.53 -18.91 -0.25
N ARG A 387 14.00 -17.92 -0.99
CA ARG A 387 14.70 -16.66 -1.28
C ARG A 387 14.98 -15.89 0.01
N SER A 388 13.98 -15.72 0.88
CA SER A 388 14.09 -14.96 2.12
C SER A 388 15.06 -15.60 3.10
N ARG A 389 15.01 -16.93 3.25
CA ARG A 389 16.01 -17.66 4.07
C ARG A 389 17.43 -17.48 3.56
N ARG A 390 17.64 -17.51 2.23
CA ARG A 390 18.97 -17.32 1.62
C ARG A 390 19.48 -15.89 1.80
N LYS A 391 18.64 -14.87 1.51
CA LYS A 391 19.01 -13.45 1.62
C LYS A 391 19.10 -12.98 3.07
N GLY A 392 18.31 -13.57 3.97
CA GLY A 392 18.25 -13.23 5.38
C GLY A 392 17.25 -12.11 5.71
N PHE A 393 16.80 -11.34 4.73
CA PHE A 393 15.77 -10.31 4.88
C PHE A 393 15.08 -10.05 3.55
N VAL A 394 13.90 -9.43 3.60
CA VAL A 394 13.23 -8.81 2.44
C VAL A 394 13.49 -7.31 2.51
N ASP A 395 13.97 -6.76 1.40
CA ASP A 395 14.28 -5.33 1.32
C ASP A 395 13.01 -4.49 1.24
N GLY A 396 12.97 -3.37 1.98
CA GLY A 396 11.83 -2.47 1.97
C GLY A 396 11.59 -1.83 0.59
N ALA A 397 12.65 -1.51 -0.15
CA ALA A 397 12.52 -0.99 -1.51
C ALA A 397 11.96 -2.04 -2.48
N GLU A 398 12.33 -3.32 -2.33
CA GLU A 398 11.71 -4.41 -3.08
C GLU A 398 10.20 -4.48 -2.81
N MET A 399 9.77 -4.39 -1.55
CA MET A 399 8.35 -4.38 -1.16
C MET A 399 7.62 -3.15 -1.72
N ALA A 400 8.18 -1.96 -1.57
CA ALA A 400 7.59 -0.72 -2.08
C ALA A 400 7.41 -0.76 -3.61
N SER A 401 8.42 -1.27 -4.34
CA SER A 401 8.34 -1.48 -5.78
C SER A 401 7.16 -2.38 -6.15
N MET A 402 6.96 -3.45 -5.42
CA MET A 402 5.91 -4.41 -5.71
C MET A 402 4.52 -3.86 -5.43
N PHE A 403 4.35 -3.08 -4.34
CA PHE A 403 3.11 -2.34 -4.10
C PHE A 403 2.83 -1.32 -5.22
N ALA A 404 3.86 -0.68 -5.77
CA ALA A 404 3.71 0.24 -6.91
C ALA A 404 3.18 -0.48 -8.16
N TRP A 405 3.64 -1.71 -8.43
CA TRP A 405 3.18 -2.51 -9.56
C TRP A 405 1.76 -3.09 -9.42
N LEU A 406 1.19 -3.10 -8.22
CA LEU A 406 -0.24 -3.43 -8.05
C LEU A 406 -1.16 -2.32 -8.60
N ARG A 407 -0.67 -1.07 -8.67
CA ARG A 407 -1.41 0.08 -9.21
C ARG A 407 -0.51 0.93 -10.13
N PRO A 408 -0.05 0.37 -11.26
CA PRO A 408 0.98 0.99 -12.08
C PRO A 408 0.56 2.34 -12.65
N ASN A 409 -0.71 2.56 -12.97
CA ASN A 409 -1.20 3.85 -13.45
C ASN A 409 -1.05 4.97 -12.42
N ASP A 410 -1.34 4.67 -11.15
CA ASP A 410 -1.29 5.66 -10.08
C ASP A 410 0.13 5.89 -9.55
N LEU A 411 0.92 4.80 -9.46
CA LEU A 411 2.19 4.79 -8.73
C LEU A 411 3.43 4.72 -9.63
N ILE A 412 3.27 4.40 -10.92
CA ILE A 412 4.38 4.36 -11.89
C ILE A 412 4.12 5.32 -13.04
N TRP A 413 3.08 5.07 -13.86
CA TRP A 413 2.87 5.82 -15.09
C TRP A 413 2.51 7.28 -14.88
N ASN A 414 1.79 7.60 -13.81
CA ASN A 414 1.51 8.98 -13.43
C ASN A 414 2.81 9.77 -13.16
N TYR A 415 3.76 9.17 -12.42
CA TYR A 415 5.05 9.80 -12.13
C TYR A 415 6.01 9.75 -13.33
N TRP A 416 5.94 8.72 -14.16
CA TRP A 416 6.64 8.68 -15.45
C TRP A 416 6.29 9.90 -16.31
N VAL A 417 5.01 10.17 -16.48
CA VAL A 417 4.54 11.34 -17.23
C VAL A 417 4.98 12.64 -16.55
N ASN A 418 4.71 12.77 -15.26
CA ASN A 418 5.05 13.98 -14.50
C ASN A 418 6.54 14.30 -14.53
N ASN A 419 7.38 13.31 -14.21
CA ASN A 419 8.80 13.54 -13.98
C ASN A 419 9.58 13.60 -15.30
N TYR A 420 9.27 12.71 -16.25
CA TYR A 420 10.10 12.54 -17.43
C TYR A 420 9.55 13.24 -18.67
N LEU A 421 8.21 13.21 -18.88
CA LEU A 421 7.63 13.88 -20.06
C LEU A 421 7.36 15.36 -19.79
N LEU A 422 6.86 15.71 -18.62
CA LEU A 422 6.57 17.08 -18.25
C LEU A 422 7.78 17.79 -17.61
N GLY A 423 8.79 17.05 -17.15
CA GLY A 423 9.99 17.60 -16.51
C GLY A 423 9.72 18.27 -15.16
N ASN A 424 8.63 17.90 -14.48
CA ASN A 424 8.30 18.41 -13.17
C ASN A 424 9.12 17.71 -12.08
N ARG A 425 9.18 18.30 -10.89
CA ARG A 425 9.64 17.61 -9.68
C ARG A 425 8.53 16.70 -9.16
N PRO A 426 8.86 15.59 -8.47
CA PRO A 426 7.89 14.84 -7.71
C PRO A 426 7.16 15.74 -6.71
N PRO A 427 5.88 15.48 -6.41
CA PRO A 427 5.15 16.27 -5.42
C PRO A 427 5.70 16.03 -4.00
N ALA A 428 5.62 17.04 -3.14
CA ALA A 428 5.94 16.89 -1.73
C ALA A 428 4.66 16.54 -0.95
N TYR A 429 4.46 15.26 -0.67
CA TYR A 429 3.37 14.74 0.15
C TYR A 429 3.90 13.91 1.32
N ASP A 430 3.44 14.21 2.53
CA ASP A 430 3.84 13.56 3.77
C ASP A 430 3.64 12.03 3.77
N VAL A 431 2.46 11.58 3.31
CA VAL A 431 2.13 10.14 3.18
C VAL A 431 3.09 9.42 2.22
N LEU A 432 3.45 10.05 1.10
CA LEU A 432 4.37 9.46 0.15
C LEU A 432 5.81 9.50 0.67
N ALA A 433 6.18 10.50 1.46
CA ALA A 433 7.48 10.56 2.13
C ALA A 433 7.62 9.42 3.15
N TRP A 434 6.57 9.17 3.94
CA TRP A 434 6.52 8.01 4.84
C TRP A 434 6.60 6.69 4.06
N ASN A 435 5.85 6.55 2.96
CA ASN A 435 5.86 5.33 2.15
C ASN A 435 7.23 5.04 1.53
N ALA A 436 8.02 6.09 1.24
CA ALA A 436 9.37 5.95 0.72
C ALA A 436 10.42 5.64 1.82
N ASP A 437 10.10 5.88 3.09
CA ASP A 437 10.96 5.58 4.23
C ASP A 437 10.73 4.14 4.72
N THR A 438 11.11 3.19 3.87
CA THR A 438 10.81 1.76 4.02
C THR A 438 11.65 1.08 5.10
N THR A 439 11.15 -0.06 5.62
CA THR A 439 11.88 -0.98 6.50
C THR A 439 12.06 -2.34 5.84
N ARG A 440 13.01 -3.12 6.34
CA ARG A 440 13.21 -4.52 5.94
C ARG A 440 12.31 -5.43 6.78
N LEU A 441 12.09 -6.65 6.28
CA LEU A 441 11.53 -7.74 7.09
C LEU A 441 12.61 -8.81 7.31
N PRO A 442 12.77 -9.34 8.53
CA PRO A 442 13.61 -10.51 8.76
C PRO A 442 13.20 -11.68 7.90
N GLY A 443 14.16 -12.45 7.40
CA GLY A 443 13.88 -13.58 6.52
C GLY A 443 12.96 -14.62 7.15
N GLN A 444 13.10 -14.89 8.45
CA GLN A 444 12.21 -15.81 9.17
C GLN A 444 10.80 -15.22 9.31
N PHE A 445 10.66 -13.98 9.75
CA PHE A 445 9.32 -13.36 9.89
C PHE A 445 8.56 -13.30 8.57
N HIS A 446 9.24 -13.02 7.46
CA HIS A 446 8.62 -13.12 6.15
C HIS A 446 8.15 -14.54 5.82
N CYS A 447 8.92 -15.57 6.18
CA CYS A 447 8.48 -16.96 6.03
C CYS A 447 7.24 -17.26 6.88
N ASP A 448 7.18 -16.72 8.10
CA ASP A 448 6.04 -16.91 9.01
C ASP A 448 4.79 -16.18 8.49
N LEU A 449 4.92 -14.96 7.96
CA LEU A 449 3.80 -14.26 7.29
C LEU A 449 3.25 -15.08 6.11
N LEU A 450 4.13 -15.68 5.30
CA LEU A 450 3.69 -16.58 4.22
C LEU A 450 3.01 -17.85 4.76
N GLU A 451 3.41 -18.33 5.92
CA GLU A 451 2.79 -19.46 6.58
C GLU A 451 1.41 -19.13 7.14
N LEU A 452 1.24 -17.91 7.70
CA LEU A 452 -0.07 -17.39 8.08
C LEU A 452 -1.04 -17.34 6.88
N VAL A 453 -0.54 -16.90 5.71
CA VAL A 453 -1.34 -16.89 4.48
C VAL A 453 -1.66 -18.31 3.98
N GLU A 454 -0.72 -19.25 4.09
CA GLU A 454 -0.88 -20.62 3.57
C GLU A 454 -1.81 -21.47 4.45
N LYS A 455 -1.72 -21.32 5.78
CA LYS A 455 -2.46 -22.15 6.74
C LYS A 455 -3.76 -21.54 7.22
N ASN A 456 -3.93 -20.21 7.07
CA ASN A 456 -5.07 -19.46 7.61
C ASN A 456 -5.38 -19.80 9.10
N PRO A 457 -4.37 -19.73 10.01
CA PRO A 457 -4.46 -20.34 11.34
C PRO A 457 -5.42 -19.63 12.29
N TYR A 458 -5.78 -18.40 12.01
CA TYR A 458 -6.73 -17.62 12.83
C TYR A 458 -8.18 -18.08 12.59
N VAL A 459 -8.45 -18.75 11.47
CA VAL A 459 -9.73 -19.40 11.16
C VAL A 459 -9.64 -20.91 11.39
N ASN A 460 -8.50 -21.53 11.03
CA ASN A 460 -8.26 -22.96 11.13
C ASN A 460 -7.44 -23.26 12.39
N ALA A 461 -8.12 -23.34 13.53
CA ALA A 461 -7.49 -23.54 14.84
C ALA A 461 -6.51 -24.72 14.87
N GLY A 462 -5.37 -24.56 15.56
CA GLY A 462 -4.37 -25.61 15.75
C GLY A 462 -3.48 -25.90 14.54
N THR A 463 -3.64 -25.20 13.40
CA THR A 463 -2.78 -25.39 12.21
C THR A 463 -1.42 -24.72 12.32
N LEU A 464 -1.25 -23.83 13.28
CA LEU A 464 0.01 -23.15 13.62
C LEU A 464 0.20 -23.14 15.13
N GLU A 465 1.46 -23.21 15.57
CA GLU A 465 1.85 -22.97 16.95
C GLU A 465 2.63 -21.68 17.07
N VAL A 466 2.42 -20.95 18.19
CA VAL A 466 3.17 -19.76 18.56
C VAL A 466 3.65 -19.93 20.01
N LEU A 467 4.97 -19.81 20.21
CA LEU A 467 5.60 -20.03 21.50
C LEU A 467 5.26 -21.41 22.12
N GLY A 468 5.09 -22.43 21.26
CA GLY A 468 4.80 -23.80 21.66
C GLY A 468 3.34 -24.06 22.07
N VAL A 469 2.41 -23.14 21.77
CA VAL A 469 0.98 -23.37 21.97
C VAL A 469 0.21 -23.20 20.67
N PRO A 470 -0.85 -24.00 20.43
CA PRO A 470 -1.68 -23.87 19.23
C PRO A 470 -2.35 -22.50 19.16
N VAL A 471 -2.40 -21.93 17.96
CA VAL A 471 -3.21 -20.72 17.69
C VAL A 471 -4.67 -21.15 17.59
N ASP A 472 -5.49 -20.55 18.45
CA ASP A 472 -6.94 -20.77 18.51
C ASP A 472 -7.64 -19.47 18.89
N MET A 473 -8.31 -18.83 17.93
CA MET A 473 -9.01 -17.58 18.16
C MET A 473 -10.37 -17.76 18.85
N GLU A 474 -10.93 -18.96 18.93
CA GLU A 474 -12.16 -19.22 19.68
C GLU A 474 -11.98 -19.06 21.18
N GLN A 475 -10.72 -19.13 21.66
CA GLN A 475 -10.38 -18.89 23.06
C GLN A 475 -10.21 -17.39 23.39
N VAL A 476 -10.27 -16.50 22.39
CA VAL A 476 -10.06 -15.06 22.57
C VAL A 476 -11.40 -14.35 22.71
N ASP A 477 -11.80 -14.12 23.96
CA ASP A 477 -13.05 -13.42 24.30
C ASP A 477 -12.75 -11.98 24.73
N ILE A 478 -12.68 -11.06 23.78
CA ILE A 478 -12.39 -9.63 23.99
C ILE A 478 -13.19 -8.74 23.04
N GLY A 479 -13.53 -7.53 23.51
CA GLY A 479 -14.19 -6.53 22.67
C GLY A 479 -13.30 -6.05 21.53
N ALA A 480 -13.87 -5.91 20.32
CA ALA A 480 -13.14 -5.50 19.14
C ALA A 480 -13.82 -4.35 18.35
N TYR A 481 -12.98 -3.52 17.73
CA TYR A 481 -13.36 -2.46 16.81
C TYR A 481 -12.50 -2.62 15.54
N VAL A 482 -13.13 -2.81 14.40
CA VAL A 482 -12.42 -3.13 13.14
C VAL A 482 -12.68 -2.06 12.09
N ILE A 483 -11.61 -1.52 11.52
CA ILE A 483 -11.66 -0.49 10.47
C ILE A 483 -11.15 -1.07 9.16
N ALA A 484 -11.91 -0.86 8.08
CA ALA A 484 -11.56 -1.23 6.72
C ALA A 484 -11.81 -0.08 5.73
N GLY A 485 -11.26 -0.19 4.54
CA GLY A 485 -11.43 0.77 3.44
C GLY A 485 -12.16 0.19 2.25
N ILE A 486 -13.17 0.89 1.73
CA ILE A 486 -13.95 0.46 0.55
C ILE A 486 -13.05 0.21 -0.67
N THR A 487 -12.03 1.05 -0.85
CA THR A 487 -11.12 0.99 -2.01
C THR A 487 -9.75 0.42 -1.66
N ASP A 488 -9.66 -0.28 -0.53
CA ASP A 488 -8.43 -0.95 -0.12
C ASP A 488 -8.18 -2.19 -1.00
N HIS A 489 -7.07 -2.17 -1.73
CA HIS A 489 -6.64 -3.23 -2.63
C HIS A 489 -5.57 -4.15 -2.01
N ILE A 490 -5.06 -3.80 -0.83
CA ILE A 490 -4.06 -4.57 -0.08
C ILE A 490 -4.76 -5.50 0.91
N THR A 491 -5.69 -4.93 1.69
CA THR A 491 -6.52 -5.66 2.64
C THR A 491 -7.99 -5.42 2.31
N PRO A 492 -8.57 -6.21 1.40
CA PRO A 492 -9.95 -6.03 0.96
C PRO A 492 -10.92 -5.99 2.14
N TRP A 493 -11.86 -5.06 2.12
CA TRP A 493 -12.75 -4.81 3.26
C TRP A 493 -13.58 -6.05 3.67
N ARG A 494 -13.90 -6.93 2.72
CA ARG A 494 -14.61 -8.19 3.02
C ARG A 494 -13.77 -9.11 3.88
N ALA A 495 -12.47 -9.20 3.60
CA ALA A 495 -11.55 -9.97 4.42
C ALA A 495 -11.32 -9.33 5.80
N CYS A 496 -11.30 -7.98 5.89
CA CYS A 496 -11.32 -7.28 7.16
C CYS A 496 -12.64 -7.49 7.94
N TYR A 497 -13.77 -7.65 7.24
CA TYR A 497 -15.02 -8.05 7.86
C TYR A 497 -14.94 -9.47 8.46
N GLY A 498 -14.28 -10.40 7.77
CA GLY A 498 -13.94 -11.72 8.32
C GLY A 498 -13.15 -11.62 9.63
N THR A 499 -12.21 -10.68 9.71
CA THR A 499 -11.51 -10.38 10.97
C THR A 499 -12.48 -9.96 12.09
N ALA A 500 -13.48 -9.11 11.79
CA ALA A 500 -14.47 -8.68 12.77
C ALA A 500 -15.30 -9.88 13.29
N ARG A 501 -15.62 -10.82 12.41
CA ARG A 501 -16.39 -12.02 12.77
C ARG A 501 -15.67 -12.94 13.76
N LEU A 502 -14.35 -12.96 13.74
CA LEU A 502 -13.57 -13.78 14.70
C LEU A 502 -13.73 -13.33 16.17
N PHE A 503 -14.13 -12.07 16.39
CA PHE A 503 -14.33 -11.51 17.73
C PHE A 503 -15.82 -11.43 18.12
N GLY A 504 -16.69 -12.11 17.40
CA GLY A 504 -18.12 -12.22 17.70
C GLY A 504 -19.00 -11.12 17.08
N PRO A 505 -20.33 -11.33 17.16
CA PRO A 505 -21.30 -10.50 16.47
C PRO A 505 -21.42 -9.07 17.00
N GLU A 506 -21.02 -8.81 18.24
CA GLU A 506 -21.01 -7.48 18.87
C GLU A 506 -19.81 -6.61 18.46
N THR A 507 -18.90 -7.15 17.65
CA THR A 507 -17.75 -6.40 17.13
C THR A 507 -18.20 -5.22 16.30
N THR A 508 -17.72 -4.03 16.64
CA THR A 508 -17.99 -2.83 15.84
C THR A 508 -17.15 -2.86 14.56
N PHE A 509 -17.80 -2.98 13.42
CA PHE A 509 -17.16 -2.87 12.12
C PHE A 509 -17.38 -1.50 11.50
N VAL A 510 -16.31 -0.90 10.98
CA VAL A 510 -16.30 0.42 10.34
C VAL A 510 -15.73 0.30 8.94
N LEU A 511 -16.46 0.79 7.96
CA LEU A 511 -16.09 0.78 6.55
C LEU A 511 -15.97 2.20 6.02
N ALA A 512 -14.74 2.71 5.91
CA ALA A 512 -14.45 4.06 5.43
C ALA A 512 -14.37 4.14 3.90
N ASN A 513 -14.76 5.27 3.32
CA ASN A 513 -14.65 5.54 1.88
C ASN A 513 -13.22 5.87 1.43
N ALA A 514 -12.27 5.05 1.81
CA ALA A 514 -10.84 5.30 1.65
C ALA A 514 -10.09 4.04 1.19
N GLY A 515 -8.84 4.23 0.78
CA GLY A 515 -7.88 3.14 0.51
C GLY A 515 -7.09 2.77 1.76
N HIS A 516 -6.11 1.87 1.63
CA HIS A 516 -5.39 1.24 2.74
C HIS A 516 -4.92 2.23 3.82
N LEU A 517 -4.01 3.11 3.48
CA LEU A 517 -3.44 4.06 4.43
C LEU A 517 -4.43 5.16 4.83
N GLN A 518 -5.21 5.65 3.87
CA GLN A 518 -6.20 6.70 4.12
C GLN A 518 -7.34 6.23 5.03
N SER A 519 -7.55 4.92 5.17
CA SER A 519 -8.50 4.38 6.16
C SER A 519 -7.99 4.52 7.58
N MET A 520 -6.68 4.46 7.81
CA MET A 520 -6.07 4.73 9.12
C MET A 520 -5.91 6.22 9.38
N VAL A 521 -5.32 6.94 8.42
CA VAL A 521 -5.04 8.39 8.50
C VAL A 521 -6.21 9.15 7.89
N ASN A 522 -7.28 9.28 8.66
CA ASN A 522 -8.53 9.91 8.23
C ASN A 522 -8.98 10.97 9.26
N PRO A 523 -8.20 12.07 9.43
CA PRO A 523 -8.53 13.07 10.42
C PRO A 523 -9.87 13.76 10.15
N PRO A 524 -10.54 14.33 11.17
CA PRO A 524 -11.70 15.19 10.97
C PRO A 524 -11.41 16.35 10.03
N GLY A 525 -12.38 16.68 9.16
CA GLY A 525 -12.23 17.75 8.16
C GLY A 525 -11.76 17.29 6.79
N VAL A 526 -11.47 16.02 6.56
CA VAL A 526 -11.20 15.49 5.22
C VAL A 526 -12.43 15.65 4.34
N PRO A 527 -12.34 16.37 3.19
CA PRO A 527 -13.49 16.61 2.32
C PRO A 527 -14.10 15.32 1.79
N LYS A 528 -15.42 15.24 1.79
CA LYS A 528 -16.18 14.07 1.27
C LYS A 528 -15.87 12.75 1.98
N ALA A 529 -15.23 12.77 3.13
CA ALA A 529 -15.07 11.59 3.95
C ALA A 529 -16.44 11.14 4.47
N PHE A 530 -16.67 9.84 4.47
CA PHE A 530 -17.80 9.21 5.14
C PHE A 530 -17.41 7.78 5.51
N PHE A 531 -18.16 7.19 6.41
CA PHE A 531 -17.99 5.78 6.78
C PHE A 531 -19.34 5.15 7.10
N PHE A 532 -19.37 3.84 7.06
CA PHE A 532 -20.44 3.03 7.60
C PHE A 532 -19.98 2.39 8.90
N SER A 533 -20.87 2.25 9.88
CA SER A 533 -20.56 1.55 11.12
C SER A 533 -21.77 0.72 11.58
N GLY A 534 -21.46 -0.42 12.20
CA GLY A 534 -22.46 -1.30 12.78
C GLY A 534 -21.82 -2.56 13.36
N PRO A 535 -22.60 -3.38 14.08
CA PRO A 535 -22.12 -4.66 14.59
C PRO A 535 -21.88 -5.64 13.42
N ALA A 536 -20.84 -6.49 13.55
CA ALA A 536 -20.54 -7.54 12.56
C ALA A 536 -21.47 -8.77 12.75
N ALA A 537 -22.78 -8.54 12.70
CA ALA A 537 -23.79 -9.52 13.12
C ALA A 537 -24.14 -10.58 12.06
N THR A 538 -23.78 -10.38 10.80
CA THR A 538 -24.05 -11.33 9.71
C THR A 538 -22.78 -12.04 9.25
N ASP A 539 -22.92 -13.25 8.70
CA ASP A 539 -21.77 -13.99 8.16
C ASP A 539 -21.35 -13.48 6.79
N ASP A 540 -22.30 -12.96 6.00
CA ASP A 540 -22.05 -12.42 4.68
C ASP A 540 -21.72 -10.91 4.74
N PRO A 541 -20.49 -10.49 4.33
CA PRO A 541 -20.13 -9.08 4.30
C PRO A 541 -20.99 -8.25 3.33
N MET A 542 -21.53 -8.85 2.25
CA MET A 542 -22.41 -8.15 1.32
C MET A 542 -23.77 -7.91 1.95
N ALA A 543 -24.34 -8.90 2.65
CA ALA A 543 -25.57 -8.74 3.39
C ALA A 543 -25.43 -7.68 4.49
N TRP A 544 -24.26 -7.57 5.14
CA TRP A 544 -23.97 -6.48 6.07
C TRP A 544 -24.00 -5.12 5.36
N ALA A 545 -23.30 -4.99 4.22
CA ALA A 545 -23.19 -3.71 3.49
C ALA A 545 -24.52 -3.24 2.87
N GLU A 546 -25.38 -4.18 2.44
CA GLU A 546 -26.67 -3.92 1.80
C GLU A 546 -27.83 -3.83 2.81
N GLY A 547 -27.61 -4.34 4.02
CA GLY A 547 -28.62 -4.38 5.08
C GLY A 547 -28.90 -3.02 5.71
N ALA A 548 -29.97 -2.94 6.51
CA ALA A 548 -30.32 -1.75 7.29
C ALA A 548 -29.43 -1.54 8.53
N GLN A 549 -28.47 -2.44 8.77
CA GLN A 549 -27.62 -2.44 9.96
C GLN A 549 -26.54 -1.37 9.97
N PRO A 550 -25.74 -1.14 8.87
CA PRO A 550 -24.71 -0.14 8.91
C PRO A 550 -25.30 1.26 8.72
N SER A 551 -25.06 2.14 9.68
CA SER A 551 -25.42 3.55 9.55
C SER A 551 -24.34 4.31 8.79
N LYS A 552 -24.71 5.01 7.71
CA LYS A 552 -23.82 5.95 7.03
C LYS A 552 -23.65 7.21 7.87
N GLN A 553 -22.39 7.58 8.12
CA GLN A 553 -22.00 8.79 8.82
C GLN A 553 -21.08 9.63 7.97
N GLU A 554 -21.30 10.95 7.93
CA GLU A 554 -20.43 11.88 7.21
C GLU A 554 -19.20 12.24 8.05
N GLY A 555 -18.07 12.39 7.39
CA GLY A 555 -16.80 12.77 8.01
C GLY A 555 -15.92 11.59 8.39
N SER A 556 -15.00 11.85 9.31
CA SER A 556 -14.02 10.89 9.82
C SER A 556 -14.63 9.95 10.86
N TRP A 557 -14.18 8.68 10.85
CA TRP A 557 -14.52 7.70 11.87
C TRP A 557 -13.77 7.94 13.21
N TRP A 558 -12.74 8.78 13.27
CA TRP A 558 -11.97 9.06 14.48
C TRP A 558 -12.81 9.52 15.67
N PRO A 559 -13.81 10.42 15.53
CA PRO A 559 -14.72 10.76 16.62
C PRO A 559 -15.53 9.56 17.13
N HIS A 560 -16.00 8.70 16.23
CA HIS A 560 -16.74 7.49 16.60
C HIS A 560 -15.85 6.50 17.38
N TRP A 561 -14.62 6.27 16.92
CA TRP A 561 -13.64 5.45 17.64
C TRP A 561 -13.26 6.05 18.99
N ARG A 562 -13.13 7.37 19.08
CA ARG A 562 -12.84 8.05 20.33
C ARG A 562 -13.86 7.71 21.42
N GLU A 563 -15.14 7.77 21.11
CA GLU A 563 -16.19 7.47 22.08
C GLU A 563 -16.17 5.97 22.44
N TRP A 564 -15.91 5.09 21.48
CA TRP A 564 -15.77 3.67 21.74
C TRP A 564 -14.59 3.37 22.67
N ILE A 565 -13.41 3.89 22.37
CA ILE A 565 -12.19 3.61 23.15
C ILE A 565 -12.27 4.20 24.57
N LYS A 566 -12.85 5.39 24.75
CA LYS A 566 -13.10 5.98 26.06
C LYS A 566 -13.96 5.05 26.93
N GLY A 567 -15.05 4.52 26.40
CA GLY A 567 -15.91 3.57 27.09
C GLY A 567 -15.22 2.26 27.47
N LYS A 568 -14.09 1.93 26.85
CA LYS A 568 -13.28 0.74 27.10
C LYS A 568 -12.01 1.00 27.92
N SER A 569 -11.70 2.26 28.25
CA SER A 569 -10.42 2.65 28.88
C SER A 569 -10.53 2.90 30.40
N GLY A 570 -11.67 2.57 31.01
CA GLY A 570 -11.87 2.68 32.44
C GLY A 570 -12.04 4.11 32.95
N GLU A 571 -11.96 4.29 34.25
CA GLU A 571 -12.16 5.57 34.93
C GLU A 571 -11.05 6.58 34.59
N LEU A 572 -11.36 7.86 34.78
CA LEU A 572 -10.39 8.94 34.67
C LEU A 572 -9.55 9.03 35.95
N LYS A 573 -8.25 9.24 35.78
CA LYS A 573 -7.29 9.54 36.83
C LYS A 573 -6.44 10.75 36.47
N PRO A 574 -5.79 11.43 37.42
CA PRO A 574 -4.86 12.51 37.09
C PRO A 574 -3.80 12.06 36.08
N ALA A 575 -3.52 12.91 35.10
CA ALA A 575 -2.45 12.64 34.14
C ALA A 575 -1.09 12.54 34.85
N PRO A 576 -0.18 11.65 34.41
CA PRO A 576 1.13 11.53 34.99
C PRO A 576 1.94 12.82 34.79
N ALA A 577 2.48 13.35 35.88
CA ALA A 577 3.31 14.55 35.83
C ALA A 577 4.65 14.35 35.08
N LYS A 578 5.10 13.10 34.99
CA LYS A 578 6.32 12.70 34.26
C LYS A 578 6.06 11.38 33.53
N LEU A 579 6.64 11.24 32.35
CA LEU A 579 6.61 10.00 31.59
C LEU A 579 7.58 8.97 32.16
N GLY A 580 7.31 7.69 31.85
CA GLY A 580 8.08 6.58 32.38
C GLY A 580 7.73 6.25 33.84
N SER A 581 8.64 5.52 34.48
CA SER A 581 8.54 5.15 35.91
C SER A 581 9.95 4.99 36.50
N ARG A 582 10.04 4.69 37.83
CA ARG A 582 11.34 4.43 38.47
C ARG A 582 12.15 3.32 37.75
N LYS A 583 11.46 2.27 37.26
CA LYS A 583 12.06 1.14 36.56
C LYS A 583 12.26 1.44 35.06
N TYR A 584 11.33 2.13 34.45
CA TYR A 584 11.32 2.47 33.02
C TYR A 584 11.51 3.97 32.85
N ARG A 585 12.73 4.44 33.07
CA ARG A 585 13.06 5.88 32.98
C ARG A 585 13.07 6.34 31.52
N PRO A 586 12.68 7.59 31.23
CA PRO A 586 12.87 8.17 29.93
C PRO A 586 14.31 8.04 29.46
N LEU A 587 14.51 7.54 28.24
CA LEU A 587 15.82 7.27 27.64
C LEU A 587 16.19 8.30 26.58
N ALA A 588 15.20 8.74 25.79
CA ALA A 588 15.33 9.72 24.72
C ALA A 588 13.97 10.34 24.41
N PRO A 589 13.91 11.55 23.83
CA PRO A 589 12.66 12.09 23.29
C PRO A 589 12.10 11.20 22.19
N ALA A 590 10.75 11.16 22.02
CA ALA A 590 10.12 10.66 20.81
C ALA A 590 10.59 11.53 19.61
N PRO A 591 10.71 10.94 18.43
CA PRO A 591 10.31 9.60 18.01
C PRO A 591 11.35 8.50 18.28
N GLY A 592 12.40 8.76 19.04
CA GLY A 592 13.46 7.81 19.35
C GLY A 592 14.52 7.68 18.25
N THR A 593 15.28 6.59 18.28
CA THR A 593 16.41 6.35 17.36
C THR A 593 16.15 5.23 16.37
N TYR A 594 15.35 4.21 16.72
CA TYR A 594 15.09 3.08 15.81
C TYR A 594 14.32 3.49 14.57
N VAL A 595 13.43 4.48 14.69
CA VAL A 595 12.72 5.06 13.55
C VAL A 595 13.66 5.72 12.53
N MET A 596 14.89 6.12 12.93
CA MET A 596 15.90 6.74 12.07
C MET A 596 16.79 5.72 11.33
N GLU A 597 16.74 4.43 11.72
CA GLU A 597 17.56 3.39 11.09
C GLU A 597 17.12 3.17 9.62
N ARG A 598 18.10 2.98 8.72
CA ARG A 598 17.92 2.78 7.28
C ARG A 598 18.58 1.51 6.78
#